data_09fe1578b6cd4e898dd75e3f0096c2cf
#
_entry.id   09fe1578b6cd4e898dd75e3f0096c2cf
#
_cell.length_a   1.000
_cell.length_b   1.000
_cell.length_c   1.000
_cell.angle_alpha   90.00
_cell.angle_beta   90.00
_cell.angle_gamma   90.00
#
_symmetry.space_group_name_H-M   'P 1'
#
loop_
_entity.id
_entity.type
_entity.pdbx_description
1 polymer ?
#
loop_
_entity_poly.entity_id
_entity_poly.type
_entity_poly.pdbx_seq_one_letter_code
_entity_poly.pdbx_strand_id
1 'polypeptide(L)'
;FRKLWSDDAKEVELTLGLKDVPEEQYQGPMVLQLKKAGHIALIGSPGYGRTTFLHNIIFDVARHHRPDQAHMYLFDFGTNGLMPVTDIPHVADYFTVDQEDKIAKAIRKIHDIISERKRLLSQERVVNIEQYNKETGNSIPNVFLIIDNYDTVKESPFMEEYEEMMSKVTRQGLALGVYIILSGS
;
A
#
# COMPACT_ATOMS: atom_id res chain seq x y z
N PHE A 1 6.18 -14.72 -9.60
CA PHE A 1 6.70 -13.48 -9.00
C PHE A 1 6.37 -12.25 -9.80
N ARG A 2 6.36 -12.34 -11.13
CA ARG A 2 5.93 -11.23 -11.97
C ARG A 2 4.49 -10.81 -11.72
N LYS A 3 3.72 -11.69 -11.12
CA LYS A 3 2.32 -11.48 -10.80
C LYS A 3 2.08 -11.09 -9.35
N LEU A 4 3.15 -10.74 -8.62
CA LEU A 4 3.02 -10.34 -7.21
C LEU A 4 1.91 -9.32 -7.02
N TRP A 5 1.78 -8.40 -7.95
CA TRP A 5 0.81 -7.32 -7.91
C TRP A 5 -0.17 -7.41 -9.07
N SER A 6 -0.55 -8.62 -9.44
CA SER A 6 -1.63 -8.84 -10.38
C SER A 6 -2.96 -8.40 -9.76
N ASP A 7 -4.00 -8.35 -10.56
CA ASP A 7 -5.35 -8.01 -10.09
C ASP A 7 -5.93 -9.07 -9.14
N ASP A 8 -5.24 -10.19 -8.95
CA ASP A 8 -5.67 -11.27 -8.08
C ASP A 8 -4.97 -11.18 -6.72
N ALA A 9 -5.70 -10.69 -5.72
CA ALA A 9 -5.22 -10.62 -4.35
C ALA A 9 -4.80 -11.98 -3.79
N LYS A 10 -5.39 -13.05 -4.29
CA LYS A 10 -5.05 -14.41 -3.87
C LYS A 10 -3.65 -14.81 -4.33
N GLU A 11 -3.25 -14.41 -5.53
CA GLU A 11 -1.89 -14.64 -6.01
C GLU A 11 -0.88 -13.85 -5.17
N VAL A 12 -1.21 -12.62 -4.82
CA VAL A 12 -0.37 -11.80 -3.94
C VAL A 12 -0.16 -12.51 -2.61
N GLU A 13 -1.23 -13.02 -2.01
CA GLU A 13 -1.17 -13.75 -0.76
C GLU A 13 -0.23 -14.96 -0.85
N LEU A 14 -0.37 -15.77 -1.89
CA LEU A 14 0.47 -16.95 -2.09
C LEU A 14 1.94 -16.58 -2.29
N THR A 15 2.19 -15.53 -3.05
CA THR A 15 3.55 -15.06 -3.33
C THR A 15 4.24 -14.55 -2.07
N LEU A 16 3.50 -13.90 -1.19
CA LEU A 16 4.04 -13.39 0.07
C LEU A 16 4.17 -14.45 1.15
N GLY A 17 3.79 -15.70 0.87
CA GLY A 17 3.93 -16.80 1.81
C GLY A 17 2.94 -16.78 2.96
N LEU A 18 1.82 -16.12 2.81
CA LEU A 18 0.78 -16.06 3.86
C LEU A 18 0.25 -17.43 4.23
N LYS A 19 0.28 -18.36 3.30
CA LYS A 19 -0.16 -19.74 3.55
C LYS A 19 0.71 -20.48 4.55
N ASP A 20 1.96 -20.06 4.71
CA ASP A 20 2.91 -20.70 5.62
C ASP A 20 2.84 -20.10 7.02
N VAL A 21 2.01 -19.08 7.23
CA VAL A 21 1.85 -18.41 8.50
C VAL A 21 0.66 -19.02 9.24
N PRO A 22 0.85 -19.47 10.51
CA PRO A 22 -0.26 -19.97 11.29
C PRO A 22 -1.39 -18.94 11.38
N GLU A 23 -2.61 -19.38 11.14
CA GLU A 23 -3.79 -18.50 11.15
C GLU A 23 -3.92 -17.73 12.46
N GLU A 24 -3.52 -18.33 13.57
CA GLU A 24 -3.58 -17.71 14.87
C GLU A 24 -2.71 -16.44 14.99
N GLN A 25 -1.71 -16.28 14.12
CA GLN A 25 -0.82 -15.12 14.15
C GLN A 25 -1.32 -13.95 13.33
N TYR A 26 -2.14 -14.22 12.31
CA TYR A 26 -2.60 -13.21 11.37
C TYR A 26 -4.10 -13.33 11.17
N GLN A 27 -4.82 -13.24 12.26
CA GLN A 27 -6.25 -13.35 12.20
C GLN A 27 -6.92 -12.00 12.11
N GLY A 28 -8.01 -11.98 11.41
CA GLY A 28 -8.91 -10.87 11.47
C GLY A 28 -9.80 -10.77 10.25
N PRO A 29 -11.03 -10.39 10.48
CA PRO A 29 -11.97 -10.15 9.40
C PRO A 29 -11.48 -9.09 8.41
N MET A 30 -10.68 -8.15 8.91
CA MET A 30 -10.15 -7.06 8.08
C MET A 30 -9.20 -7.55 7.00
N VAL A 31 -8.37 -8.56 7.30
CA VAL A 31 -7.49 -9.17 6.28
C VAL A 31 -8.31 -9.67 5.11
N LEU A 32 -9.38 -10.40 5.40
CA LEU A 32 -10.25 -10.95 4.37
C LEU A 32 -10.95 -9.87 3.56
N GLN A 33 -11.41 -8.80 4.21
CA GLN A 33 -12.09 -7.70 3.54
C GLN A 33 -11.17 -6.97 2.58
N LEU A 34 -9.97 -6.62 3.04
CA LEU A 34 -9.01 -5.92 2.21
C LEU A 34 -8.47 -6.80 1.09
N LYS A 35 -8.31 -8.10 1.33
CA LYS A 35 -7.91 -9.04 0.30
C LYS A 35 -8.90 -9.10 -0.86
N LYS A 36 -10.19 -9.10 -0.56
CA LYS A 36 -11.23 -9.07 -1.61
C LYS A 36 -11.13 -7.81 -2.46
N ALA A 37 -10.68 -6.70 -1.87
CA ALA A 37 -10.48 -5.45 -2.57
C ALA A 37 -9.08 -5.32 -3.19
N GLY A 38 -8.22 -6.35 -3.07
CA GLY A 38 -6.86 -6.31 -3.59
C GLY A 38 -5.86 -5.58 -2.71
N HIS A 39 -6.23 -5.24 -1.48
CA HIS A 39 -5.36 -4.63 -0.48
C HIS A 39 -5.06 -5.63 0.62
N ILE A 40 -4.00 -5.39 1.41
CA ILE A 40 -3.56 -6.30 2.45
C ILE A 40 -3.58 -5.61 3.80
N ALA A 41 -4.16 -6.29 4.80
CA ALA A 41 -4.07 -5.88 6.19
C ALA A 41 -3.57 -7.04 7.04
N LEU A 42 -2.58 -6.76 7.88
CA LEU A 42 -2.02 -7.70 8.84
C LEU A 42 -2.54 -7.30 10.21
N ILE A 43 -3.48 -8.07 10.72
CA ILE A 43 -4.10 -7.79 12.02
C ILE A 43 -3.58 -8.80 13.03
N GLY A 44 -3.10 -8.30 14.16
CA GLY A 44 -2.59 -9.14 15.22
C GLY A 44 -2.03 -8.34 16.36
N SER A 45 -1.77 -9.02 17.47
CA SER A 45 -1.19 -8.36 18.65
C SER A 45 0.23 -7.90 18.40
N PRO A 46 0.67 -6.82 19.05
CA PRO A 46 2.07 -6.39 18.97
C PRO A 46 3.03 -7.54 19.34
N GLY A 47 4.17 -7.61 18.66
CA GLY A 47 5.17 -8.63 18.93
C GLY A 47 5.03 -9.91 18.11
N TYR A 48 4.05 -10.01 17.22
CA TYR A 48 3.86 -11.20 16.36
C TYR A 48 4.44 -11.03 14.96
N GLY A 49 5.47 -10.21 14.79
CA GLY A 49 6.21 -10.11 13.54
C GLY A 49 5.53 -9.30 12.44
N ARG A 50 4.60 -8.42 12.78
CA ARG A 50 3.91 -7.58 11.79
C ARG A 50 4.88 -6.72 10.99
N THR A 51 5.80 -6.05 11.67
CA THR A 51 6.79 -5.20 11.00
C THR A 51 7.74 -6.01 10.13
N THR A 52 8.17 -7.18 10.60
CA THR A 52 9.00 -8.10 9.82
C THR A 52 8.28 -8.53 8.54
N PHE A 53 6.99 -8.79 8.62
CA PHE A 53 6.19 -9.15 7.46
C PHE A 53 6.10 -7.99 6.47
N LEU A 54 5.95 -6.76 6.95
CA LEU A 54 5.98 -5.59 6.08
C LEU A 54 7.33 -5.44 5.39
N HIS A 55 8.44 -5.70 6.09
CA HIS A 55 9.77 -5.72 5.47
C HIS A 55 9.82 -6.72 4.33
N ASN A 56 9.30 -7.92 4.53
CA ASN A 56 9.30 -8.96 3.51
C ASN A 56 8.50 -8.53 2.28
N ILE A 57 7.36 -7.89 2.48
CA ILE A 57 6.56 -7.35 1.38
C ILE A 57 7.36 -6.28 0.62
N ILE A 58 7.99 -5.36 1.33
CA ILE A 58 8.78 -4.29 0.73
C ILE A 58 9.91 -4.87 -0.11
N PHE A 59 10.64 -5.86 0.42
CA PHE A 59 11.72 -6.52 -0.31
C PHE A 59 11.20 -7.27 -1.54
N ASP A 60 10.04 -7.93 -1.44
CA ASP A 60 9.46 -8.64 -2.57
C ASP A 60 9.05 -7.68 -3.69
N VAL A 61 8.43 -6.57 -3.35
CA VAL A 61 8.10 -5.53 -4.33
C VAL A 61 9.38 -5.02 -5.00
N ALA A 62 10.39 -4.72 -4.19
CA ALA A 62 11.65 -4.16 -4.70
C ALA A 62 12.39 -5.13 -5.61
N ARG A 63 12.36 -6.45 -5.31
CA ARG A 63 13.03 -7.44 -6.13
C ARG A 63 12.37 -7.66 -7.48
N HIS A 64 11.06 -7.44 -7.58
CA HIS A 64 10.29 -7.77 -8.78
C HIS A 64 9.88 -6.56 -9.61
N HIS A 65 10.27 -5.36 -9.18
CA HIS A 65 9.96 -4.12 -9.89
C HIS A 65 11.18 -3.20 -9.89
N ARG A 66 11.35 -2.48 -10.97
CA ARG A 66 12.33 -1.39 -10.99
C ARG A 66 11.79 -0.19 -10.17
N PRO A 67 12.67 0.71 -9.70
CA PRO A 67 12.22 1.89 -8.95
C PRO A 67 11.23 2.78 -9.72
N ASP A 68 11.27 2.76 -11.06
CA ASP A 68 10.33 3.51 -11.89
C ASP A 68 9.01 2.78 -12.12
N GLN A 69 8.88 1.54 -11.66
CA GLN A 69 7.66 0.72 -11.79
C GLN A 69 6.86 0.65 -10.49
N ALA A 70 7.48 0.94 -9.36
CA ALA A 70 6.82 0.84 -8.05
C ALA A 70 7.36 1.91 -7.12
N HIS A 71 6.47 2.75 -6.61
CA HIS A 71 6.79 3.77 -5.62
C HIS A 71 6.13 3.42 -4.30
N MET A 72 6.91 3.41 -3.22
CA MET A 72 6.41 3.09 -1.88
C MET A 72 6.42 4.31 -1.00
N TYR A 73 5.29 4.57 -0.35
CA TYR A 73 5.16 5.60 0.68
C TYR A 73 5.04 4.88 2.01
N LEU A 74 6.01 5.08 2.90
CA LEU A 74 6.08 4.37 4.17
C LEU A 74 5.54 5.26 5.29
N PHE A 75 4.43 4.86 5.88
CA PHE A 75 3.82 5.53 7.03
C PHE A 75 4.14 4.71 8.28
N ASP A 76 5.16 5.14 8.99
CA ASP A 76 5.68 4.46 10.18
C ASP A 76 5.06 5.06 11.43
N PHE A 77 3.92 4.52 11.82
CA PHE A 77 3.19 4.99 12.99
C PHE A 77 3.47 4.15 14.24
N GLY A 78 4.44 3.25 14.14
CA GLY A 78 4.95 2.47 15.26
C GLY A 78 6.19 3.10 15.86
N THR A 79 7.20 2.27 16.06
CA THR A 79 8.44 2.66 16.75
C THR A 79 9.63 2.67 15.80
N ASN A 80 9.48 3.32 14.66
CA ASN A 80 10.51 3.43 13.62
C ASN A 80 10.87 2.06 12.99
N GLY A 81 9.92 1.13 12.97
CA GLY A 81 10.15 -0.22 12.42
C GLY A 81 10.42 -0.25 10.93
N LEU A 82 9.97 0.75 10.17
CA LEU A 82 10.19 0.83 8.73
C LEU A 82 11.45 1.63 8.36
N MET A 83 12.10 2.27 9.33
CA MET A 83 13.31 3.06 9.08
C MET A 83 14.42 2.24 8.38
N PRO A 84 14.67 0.98 8.75
CA PRO A 84 15.75 0.21 8.12
C PRO A 84 15.59 0.00 6.61
N VAL A 85 14.39 0.12 6.06
CA VAL A 85 14.15 -0.12 4.63
C VAL A 85 14.03 1.14 3.81
N THR A 86 14.27 2.31 4.40
CA THR A 86 14.13 3.60 3.71
C THR A 86 15.16 3.83 2.62
N ASP A 87 16.28 3.09 2.63
CA ASP A 87 17.34 3.22 1.61
C ASP A 87 17.01 2.50 0.30
N ILE A 88 15.95 1.73 0.27
CA ILE A 88 15.53 1.04 -0.95
C ILE A 88 15.11 2.09 -1.97
N PRO A 89 15.62 2.02 -3.23
CA PRO A 89 15.36 3.08 -4.22
C PRO A 89 13.89 3.29 -4.55
N HIS A 90 13.05 2.29 -4.30
CA HIS A 90 11.61 2.34 -4.56
C HIS A 90 10.86 3.19 -3.53
N VAL A 91 11.47 3.50 -2.40
CA VAL A 91 10.85 4.29 -1.35
C VAL A 91 10.81 5.75 -1.78
N ALA A 92 9.62 6.25 -2.05
CA ALA A 92 9.41 7.63 -2.47
C ALA A 92 9.46 8.59 -1.29
N ASP A 93 8.92 8.18 -0.14
CA ASP A 93 8.94 8.99 1.07
C ASP A 93 8.70 8.14 2.31
N TYR A 94 9.03 8.71 3.48
CA TYR A 94 8.92 8.06 4.79
C TYR A 94 8.37 9.06 5.80
N PHE A 95 7.33 8.67 6.53
CA PHE A 95 6.61 9.55 7.45
C PHE A 95 6.52 8.92 8.82
N THR A 96 6.73 9.72 9.86
CA THR A 96 6.43 9.34 11.25
C THR A 96 5.21 10.13 11.74
N VAL A 97 4.57 9.67 12.82
CA VAL A 97 3.29 10.21 13.26
C VAL A 97 3.35 11.69 13.67
N ASP A 98 4.53 12.15 14.09
CA ASP A 98 4.74 13.54 14.50
C ASP A 98 4.93 14.52 13.32
N GLN A 99 5.05 14.01 12.11
CA GLN A 99 5.26 14.83 10.91
C GLN A 99 3.93 15.21 10.26
N GLU A 100 3.07 15.90 10.99
CA GLU A 100 1.70 16.20 10.55
C GLU A 100 1.63 16.95 9.22
N ASP A 101 2.48 18.00 9.06
CA ASP A 101 2.49 18.78 7.82
C ASP A 101 2.93 17.94 6.62
N LYS A 102 3.92 17.09 6.82
CA LYS A 102 4.42 16.21 5.78
C LYS A 102 3.37 15.17 5.39
N ILE A 103 2.66 14.64 6.39
CA ILE A 103 1.56 13.70 6.16
C ILE A 103 0.41 14.38 5.40
N ALA A 104 0.06 15.61 5.77
CA ALA A 104 -0.98 16.35 5.08
C ALA A 104 -0.65 16.56 3.59
N LYS A 105 0.61 16.87 3.29
CA LYS A 105 1.07 16.99 1.90
C LYS A 105 1.00 15.66 1.16
N ALA A 106 1.35 14.58 1.83
CA ALA A 106 1.28 13.24 1.24
C ALA A 106 -0.17 12.85 0.92
N ILE A 107 -1.09 13.14 1.82
CA ILE A 107 -2.52 12.89 1.59
C ILE A 107 -3.01 13.63 0.34
N ARG A 108 -2.67 14.92 0.21
CA ARG A 108 -3.04 15.70 -0.96
C ARG A 108 -2.44 15.12 -2.24
N LYS A 109 -1.18 14.70 -2.18
CA LYS A 109 -0.51 14.09 -3.33
C LYS A 109 -1.21 12.81 -3.77
N ILE A 110 -1.62 11.98 -2.82
CA ILE A 110 -2.32 10.73 -3.14
C ILE A 110 -3.69 11.02 -3.76
N HIS A 111 -4.43 12.01 -3.24
CA HIS A 111 -5.67 12.44 -3.86
C HIS A 111 -5.44 12.92 -5.30
N ASP A 112 -4.39 13.67 -5.53
CA ASP A 112 -4.04 14.15 -6.87
C ASP A 112 -3.68 13.00 -7.81
N ILE A 113 -2.95 12.01 -7.33
CA ILE A 113 -2.62 10.81 -8.10
C ILE A 113 -3.90 10.09 -8.53
N ILE A 114 -4.82 9.90 -7.60
CA ILE A 114 -6.09 9.24 -7.89
C ILE A 114 -6.90 10.02 -8.93
N SER A 115 -7.04 11.33 -8.73
CA SER A 115 -7.80 12.19 -9.64
C SER A 115 -7.20 12.21 -11.03
N GLU A 116 -5.89 12.37 -11.13
CA GLU A 116 -5.20 12.41 -12.41
C GLU A 116 -5.29 11.08 -13.14
N ARG A 117 -5.11 9.97 -12.44
CA ARG A 117 -5.20 8.65 -13.06
C ARG A 117 -6.62 8.33 -13.53
N LYS A 118 -7.63 8.74 -12.78
CA LYS A 118 -9.03 8.62 -13.23
C LYS A 118 -9.25 9.40 -14.52
N ARG A 119 -8.71 10.61 -14.60
CA ARG A 119 -8.80 11.44 -15.80
C ARG A 119 -8.14 10.74 -17.00
N LEU A 120 -6.94 10.20 -16.81
CA LEU A 120 -6.21 9.50 -17.86
C LEU A 120 -6.97 8.28 -18.36
N LEU A 121 -7.53 7.47 -17.47
CA LEU A 121 -8.31 6.30 -17.86
C LEU A 121 -9.55 6.70 -18.66
N SER A 122 -10.24 7.75 -18.24
CA SER A 122 -11.42 8.23 -18.97
C SER A 122 -11.05 8.76 -20.33
N GLN A 123 -9.96 9.50 -20.43
CA GLN A 123 -9.49 10.07 -21.69
C GLN A 123 -9.16 8.99 -22.73
N GLU A 124 -8.50 7.92 -22.29
CA GLU A 124 -8.10 6.81 -23.16
C GLU A 124 -9.17 5.72 -23.26
N ARG A 125 -10.28 5.85 -22.51
CA ARG A 125 -11.37 4.88 -22.50
C ARG A 125 -10.91 3.47 -22.11
N VAL A 126 -10.04 3.40 -21.11
CA VAL A 126 -9.51 2.16 -20.56
C VAL A 126 -10.00 1.99 -19.13
N VAL A 127 -9.89 0.76 -18.58
CA VAL A 127 -10.48 0.42 -17.30
C VAL A 127 -9.48 0.39 -16.15
N ASN A 128 -8.17 0.30 -16.45
CA ASN A 128 -7.14 0.28 -15.40
C ASN A 128 -5.80 0.80 -15.93
N ILE A 129 -4.87 1.04 -15.02
CA ILE A 129 -3.55 1.59 -15.34
C ILE A 129 -2.72 0.61 -16.18
N GLU A 130 -2.84 -0.68 -15.96
CA GLU A 130 -2.12 -1.67 -16.76
C GLU A 130 -2.50 -1.57 -18.24
N GLN A 131 -3.79 -1.51 -18.52
CA GLN A 131 -4.29 -1.32 -19.88
C GLN A 131 -3.85 0.02 -20.44
N TYR A 132 -3.93 1.09 -19.64
CA TYR A 132 -3.46 2.41 -20.05
C TYR A 132 -1.99 2.38 -20.50
N ASN A 133 -1.12 1.79 -19.68
CA ASN A 133 0.31 1.71 -20.01
C ASN A 133 0.53 0.91 -21.29
N LYS A 134 -0.20 -0.19 -21.44
CA LYS A 134 -0.08 -1.05 -22.62
C LYS A 134 -0.49 -0.31 -23.89
N GLU A 135 -1.59 0.42 -23.87
CA GLU A 135 -2.13 1.08 -25.06
C GLU A 135 -1.41 2.38 -25.40
N THR A 136 -0.91 3.11 -24.41
CA THR A 136 -0.24 4.40 -24.64
C THR A 136 1.28 4.29 -24.75
N GLY A 137 1.86 3.18 -24.31
CA GLY A 137 3.31 3.05 -24.20
C GLY A 137 3.89 3.78 -23.00
N ASN A 138 3.06 4.36 -22.14
CA ASN A 138 3.51 5.00 -20.91
C ASN A 138 3.83 3.96 -19.84
N SER A 139 4.56 4.40 -18.81
CA SER A 139 4.98 3.54 -17.71
C SER A 139 4.60 4.19 -16.38
N ILE A 140 3.29 4.39 -16.17
CA ILE A 140 2.80 4.93 -14.89
C ILE A 140 3.08 3.89 -13.80
N PRO A 141 3.82 4.27 -12.73
CA PRO A 141 4.20 3.30 -11.70
C PRO A 141 3.03 2.92 -10.79
N ASN A 142 3.10 1.72 -10.24
CA ASN A 142 2.25 1.35 -9.12
C ASN A 142 2.67 2.12 -7.87
N VAL A 143 1.71 2.47 -7.03
CA VAL A 143 1.93 3.17 -5.78
C VAL A 143 1.51 2.27 -4.64
N PHE A 144 2.39 2.09 -3.66
CA PHE A 144 2.14 1.27 -2.49
C PHE A 144 2.15 2.15 -1.24
N LEU A 145 1.02 2.19 -0.55
CA LEU A 145 0.89 2.87 0.73
C LEU A 145 1.09 1.82 1.81
N ILE A 146 2.25 1.84 2.46
CA ILE A 146 2.64 0.85 3.45
C ILE A 146 2.58 1.50 4.82
N ILE A 147 1.69 1.00 5.69
CA ILE A 147 1.38 1.62 6.97
C ILE A 147 1.66 0.63 8.10
N ASP A 148 2.61 0.97 8.96
CA ASP A 148 2.91 0.20 10.15
C ASP A 148 2.17 0.81 11.36
N ASN A 149 1.41 -0.02 12.07
CA ASN A 149 0.65 0.36 13.25
C ASN A 149 -0.45 1.40 12.98
N TYR A 150 -1.38 1.05 12.12
CA TYR A 150 -2.51 1.91 11.74
C TYR A 150 -3.33 2.41 12.94
N ASP A 151 -3.31 1.69 14.06
CA ASP A 151 -4.08 2.06 15.25
C ASP A 151 -3.77 3.47 15.75
N THR A 152 -2.52 3.92 15.58
CA THR A 152 -2.10 5.25 16.01
C THR A 152 -2.84 6.36 15.28
N VAL A 153 -3.32 6.10 14.07
CA VAL A 153 -4.07 7.09 13.28
C VAL A 153 -5.31 7.56 14.02
N LYS A 154 -5.96 6.66 14.77
CA LYS A 154 -7.21 6.97 15.48
C LYS A 154 -7.06 8.08 16.51
N GLU A 155 -5.85 8.25 17.04
CA GLU A 155 -5.55 9.25 18.06
C GLU A 155 -4.82 10.48 17.49
N SER A 156 -4.60 10.50 16.18
CA SER A 156 -3.85 11.57 15.53
C SER A 156 -4.76 12.73 15.14
N PRO A 157 -4.20 13.96 15.03
CA PRO A 157 -4.98 15.12 14.56
C PRO A 157 -5.32 15.05 13.08
N PHE A 158 -4.68 14.16 12.30
CA PHE A 158 -4.96 13.98 10.87
C PHE A 158 -5.86 12.78 10.59
N MET A 159 -6.53 12.23 11.60
CA MET A 159 -7.35 11.02 11.46
C MET A 159 -8.39 11.12 10.35
N GLU A 160 -9.15 12.21 10.33
CA GLU A 160 -10.25 12.36 9.38
C GLU A 160 -9.75 12.37 7.94
N GLU A 161 -8.74 13.17 7.65
CA GLU A 161 -8.15 13.29 6.32
C GLU A 161 -7.51 11.97 5.88
N TYR A 162 -6.85 11.31 6.81
CA TYR A 162 -6.18 10.05 6.53
C TYR A 162 -7.19 8.94 6.23
N GLU A 163 -8.25 8.84 7.02
CA GLU A 163 -9.29 7.84 6.81
C GLU A 163 -10.06 8.09 5.52
N GLU A 164 -10.30 9.34 5.16
CA GLU A 164 -10.92 9.68 3.88
C GLU A 164 -10.05 9.22 2.71
N MET A 165 -8.74 9.48 2.78
CA MET A 165 -7.80 9.00 1.78
C MET A 165 -7.82 7.47 1.68
N MET A 166 -7.74 6.79 2.81
CA MET A 166 -7.73 5.33 2.84
C MET A 166 -9.02 4.74 2.27
N SER A 167 -10.16 5.32 2.61
CA SER A 167 -11.45 4.91 2.06
C SER A 167 -11.48 5.05 0.55
N LYS A 168 -10.99 6.15 0.03
CA LYS A 168 -10.95 6.42 -1.41
C LYS A 168 -10.06 5.42 -2.13
N VAL A 169 -8.85 5.16 -1.57
CA VAL A 169 -7.92 4.19 -2.15
C VAL A 169 -8.52 2.78 -2.11
N THR A 170 -9.18 2.41 -1.03
CA THR A 170 -9.81 1.10 -0.91
C THR A 170 -10.86 0.88 -2.00
N ARG A 171 -11.66 1.92 -2.31
CA ARG A 171 -12.72 1.81 -3.31
C ARG A 171 -12.23 1.91 -4.74
N GLN A 172 -11.23 2.72 -5.00
CA GLN A 172 -10.85 3.11 -6.36
C GLN A 172 -9.42 2.72 -6.73
N GLY A 173 -8.59 2.37 -5.76
CA GLY A 173 -7.15 2.26 -5.94
C GLY A 173 -6.69 1.17 -6.90
N LEU A 174 -7.34 0.01 -6.90
CA LEU A 174 -6.87 -1.12 -7.70
C LEU A 174 -6.80 -0.78 -9.18
N ALA A 175 -7.87 -0.22 -9.73
CA ALA A 175 -7.90 0.17 -11.15
C ALA A 175 -6.85 1.23 -11.46
N LEU A 176 -6.51 2.05 -10.46
CA LEU A 176 -5.58 3.16 -10.61
C LEU A 176 -4.13 2.80 -10.23
N GLY A 177 -3.88 1.55 -9.85
CA GLY A 177 -2.55 1.10 -9.47
C GLY A 177 -2.08 1.64 -8.12
N VAL A 178 -3.00 1.88 -7.19
CA VAL A 178 -2.70 2.36 -5.84
C VAL A 178 -3.15 1.31 -4.83
N TYR A 179 -2.19 0.79 -4.06
CA TYR A 179 -2.40 -0.34 -3.16
C TYR A 179 -2.14 0.05 -1.72
N ILE A 180 -2.88 -0.56 -0.79
CA ILE A 180 -2.70 -0.39 0.65
C ILE A 180 -2.17 -1.70 1.22
N ILE A 181 -1.12 -1.59 2.04
CA ILE A 181 -0.58 -2.69 2.83
C ILE A 181 -0.38 -2.15 4.24
N LEU A 182 -1.19 -2.60 5.18
CA LEU A 182 -1.14 -2.04 6.53
C LEU A 182 -1.05 -3.11 7.60
N SER A 183 -0.54 -2.72 8.76
CA SER A 183 -0.56 -3.52 9.98
C SER A 183 -1.34 -2.80 11.07
N GLY A 184 -1.97 -3.56 11.95
CA GLY A 184 -2.74 -3.02 13.06
C GLY A 184 -3.21 -4.12 14.00
N SER A 185 -3.94 -3.73 15.00
CA SER A 185 -4.52 -4.67 15.98
C SER A 185 -6.04 -4.53 16.06
#